data_ca772fc2b9d6f61dce5a5eca0a9d57aa
#
_entry.id   ca772fc2b9d6f61dce5a5eca0a9d57aa
#
_cell.length_a   1.000
_cell.length_b   1.000
_cell.length_c   1.000
_cell.angle_alpha   90.00
_cell.angle_beta   90.00
_cell.angle_gamma   90.00
#
_symmetry.space_group_name_H-M   'P 1'
#
loop_
_entity.id
_entity.type
_entity.pdbx_description
1 polymer ?
#
loop_
_entity_poly.entity_id
_entity_poly.type
_entity_poly.pdbx_seq_one_letter_code
_entity_poly.pdbx_strand_id
1 'polypeptide(L)'
;MASLIPVGIAGLGRYVPERKLTNYDLEQIVDTSDEWIVQRTGIRERRIAAPEEVTSTLALAAAQAALADANMAADEIDLVLCATVTGDQPFPATACRVGHDLGATRAGGFDIAAACSGFVFASQIAAGFVQSGQFRNVMVIGAEVLSRILDYEDRNTCVLFGDGAGAAIYTSLERAGRGEYLGGSVSMEGGAEAILAQPGGGSRHPASKDSIEQRLHFMKMGGTRVFRFAVRVFAELVQKVVDTYGRDQIGVIVPHQVNQRIIEAAMDQVGLPMDLAFINIDRYGNTSAASVPIALREAYDAGRMEKGKLVLMPAFGAGMAWGHVLLRW
;
A
#
# COMPACT_ATOMS: atom_id res chain seq x y z
N MET A 1 28.41 -19.08 -8.82
CA MET A 1 27.21 -18.55 -8.16
C MET A 1 26.01 -19.06 -8.96
N ALA A 2 24.98 -19.60 -8.30
CA ALA A 2 23.75 -19.94 -9.01
C ALA A 2 23.17 -18.66 -9.63
N SER A 3 22.65 -18.75 -10.86
CA SER A 3 21.97 -17.61 -11.47
C SER A 3 20.68 -17.32 -10.72
N LEU A 4 20.39 -16.03 -10.49
CA LEU A 4 19.11 -15.62 -9.90
C LEU A 4 17.94 -16.01 -10.81
N ILE A 5 16.83 -16.47 -10.21
CA ILE A 5 15.62 -16.78 -10.95
C ILE A 5 14.94 -15.46 -11.34
N PRO A 6 14.64 -15.20 -12.62
CA PRO A 6 13.83 -14.07 -13.02
C PRO A 6 12.44 -14.15 -12.37
N VAL A 7 11.95 -13.02 -11.84
CA VAL A 7 10.69 -12.95 -11.08
C VAL A 7 9.66 -12.16 -11.86
N GLY A 8 8.41 -12.60 -11.79
CA GLY A 8 7.26 -11.92 -12.35
C GLY A 8 6.06 -11.91 -11.40
N ILE A 9 4.98 -11.27 -11.85
CA ILE A 9 3.71 -11.20 -11.11
C ILE A 9 2.68 -12.08 -11.80
N ALA A 10 2.30 -13.20 -11.16
CA ALA A 10 1.31 -14.13 -11.68
C ALA A 10 -0.12 -13.59 -11.55
N GLY A 11 -0.45 -12.99 -10.42
CA GLY A 11 -1.81 -12.53 -10.13
C GLY A 11 -1.84 -11.23 -9.34
N LEU A 12 -2.90 -10.45 -9.59
CA LEU A 12 -3.23 -9.22 -8.90
C LEU A 12 -4.66 -9.31 -8.38
N GLY A 13 -4.89 -8.89 -7.13
CA GLY A 13 -6.21 -8.85 -6.53
C GLY A 13 -6.42 -7.58 -5.72
N ARG A 14 -7.68 -7.21 -5.53
CA ARG A 14 -8.07 -6.12 -4.63
C ARG A 14 -9.41 -6.38 -3.99
N TYR A 15 -9.62 -5.76 -2.85
CA TYR A 15 -10.91 -5.65 -2.20
C TYR A 15 -11.05 -4.28 -1.53
N VAL A 16 -12.21 -3.68 -1.65
CA VAL A 16 -12.57 -2.46 -0.94
C VAL A 16 -13.96 -2.62 -0.34
N PRO A 17 -14.21 -2.15 0.90
CA PRO A 17 -15.52 -2.23 1.53
C PRO A 17 -16.61 -1.56 0.67
N GLU A 18 -17.85 -2.03 0.80
CA GLU A 18 -18.98 -1.48 0.05
C GLU A 18 -19.39 -0.09 0.54
N ARG A 19 -19.32 0.13 1.86
CA ARG A 19 -19.72 1.40 2.47
C ARG A 19 -18.80 2.52 2.03
N LYS A 20 -19.41 3.58 1.52
CA LYS A 20 -18.76 4.84 1.21
C LYS A 20 -18.98 5.85 2.34
N LEU A 21 -17.94 6.60 2.67
CA LEU A 21 -18.02 7.81 3.48
C LEU A 21 -17.62 8.98 2.58
N THR A 22 -18.58 9.81 2.21
CA THR A 22 -18.37 10.96 1.34
C THR A 22 -17.86 12.16 2.13
N ASN A 23 -17.39 13.20 1.43
CA ASN A 23 -17.04 14.47 2.07
C ASN A 23 -18.26 15.13 2.73
N TYR A 24 -19.44 15.02 2.12
CA TYR A 24 -20.71 15.54 2.69
C TYR A 24 -21.10 14.83 4.01
N ASP A 25 -20.80 13.51 4.12
CA ASP A 25 -21.01 12.81 5.39
C ASP A 25 -20.05 13.32 6.46
N LEU A 26 -18.80 13.65 6.10
CA LEU A 26 -17.79 14.20 7.01
C LEU A 26 -18.14 15.62 7.50
N GLU A 27 -18.82 16.43 6.68
CA GLU A 27 -19.33 17.74 7.08
C GLU A 27 -20.29 17.67 8.28
N GLN A 28 -20.94 16.51 8.47
CA GLN A 28 -21.86 16.28 9.61
C GLN A 28 -21.11 15.82 10.88
N ILE A 29 -19.82 15.47 10.75
CA ILE A 29 -19.02 14.87 11.84
C ILE A 29 -17.99 15.87 12.38
N VAL A 30 -17.35 16.62 11.47
CA VAL A 30 -16.23 17.51 11.81
C VAL A 30 -16.32 18.80 11.00
N ASP A 31 -15.76 19.90 11.52
CA ASP A 31 -15.75 21.21 10.84
C ASP A 31 -14.89 21.18 9.58
N THR A 32 -15.52 20.85 8.44
CA THR A 32 -14.90 20.72 7.10
C THR A 32 -15.92 21.01 5.99
N SER A 33 -15.48 20.96 4.72
CA SER A 33 -16.35 20.99 3.55
C SER A 33 -15.81 20.14 2.41
N ASP A 34 -16.69 19.66 1.50
CA ASP A 34 -16.28 18.94 0.30
C ASP A 34 -15.25 19.73 -0.50
N GLU A 35 -15.51 21.01 -0.72
CA GLU A 35 -14.58 21.90 -1.45
C GLU A 35 -13.20 21.94 -0.77
N TRP A 36 -13.16 22.11 0.56
CA TRP A 36 -11.92 22.17 1.32
C TRP A 36 -11.11 20.86 1.21
N ILE A 37 -11.80 19.70 1.32
CA ILE A 37 -11.15 18.40 1.24
C ILE A 37 -10.62 18.16 -0.18
N VAL A 38 -11.45 18.36 -1.21
CA VAL A 38 -11.07 18.14 -2.62
C VAL A 38 -9.89 19.02 -3.02
N GLN A 39 -9.94 20.32 -2.71
CA GLN A 39 -8.85 21.25 -3.05
C GLN A 39 -7.52 20.88 -2.41
N ARG A 40 -7.54 20.29 -1.22
CA ARG A 40 -6.33 19.95 -0.46
C ARG A 40 -5.79 18.56 -0.72
N THR A 41 -6.65 17.63 -1.13
CA THR A 41 -6.30 16.21 -1.16
C THR A 41 -6.64 15.49 -2.46
N GLY A 42 -7.62 15.99 -3.21
CA GLY A 42 -8.24 15.29 -4.34
C GLY A 42 -9.29 14.26 -3.93
N ILE A 43 -9.50 14.00 -2.64
CA ILE A 43 -10.39 12.95 -2.13
C ILE A 43 -11.84 13.42 -2.18
N ARG A 44 -12.73 12.58 -2.75
CA ARG A 44 -14.18 12.81 -2.79
C ARG A 44 -14.94 11.85 -1.88
N GLU A 45 -14.48 10.60 -1.81
CA GLU A 45 -15.03 9.56 -0.94
C GLU A 45 -13.92 8.61 -0.47
N ARG A 46 -14.21 7.85 0.57
CA ARG A 46 -13.37 6.73 1.04
C ARG A 46 -14.24 5.55 1.39
N ARG A 47 -13.64 4.38 1.45
CA ARG A 47 -14.30 3.16 1.84
C ARG A 47 -14.08 2.90 3.32
N ILE A 48 -15.11 2.43 4.00
CA ILE A 48 -15.10 2.17 5.45
C ILE A 48 -15.58 0.75 5.67
N ALA A 49 -14.76 -0.04 6.34
CA ALA A 49 -15.06 -1.42 6.70
C ALA A 49 -16.34 -1.49 7.58
N ALA A 50 -17.19 -2.47 7.29
CA ALA A 50 -18.32 -2.79 8.15
C ALA A 50 -17.84 -3.29 9.54
N PRO A 51 -18.68 -3.28 10.57
CA PRO A 51 -18.28 -3.70 11.92
C PRO A 51 -17.66 -5.10 11.98
N GLU A 52 -18.13 -6.02 11.17
CA GLU A 52 -17.67 -7.40 11.04
C GLU A 52 -16.43 -7.56 10.13
N GLU A 53 -16.13 -6.59 9.29
CA GLU A 53 -14.95 -6.60 8.44
C GLU A 53 -13.72 -6.18 9.26
N VAL A 54 -12.67 -6.99 9.23
CA VAL A 54 -11.39 -6.75 9.87
C VAL A 54 -10.27 -6.84 8.83
N THR A 55 -9.06 -6.48 9.17
CA THR A 55 -7.93 -6.46 8.23
C THR A 55 -7.71 -7.82 7.57
N SER A 56 -7.83 -8.91 8.31
CA SER A 56 -7.68 -10.26 7.75
C SER A 56 -8.78 -10.62 6.74
N THR A 57 -10.02 -10.17 6.95
CA THR A 57 -11.12 -10.44 6.01
C THR A 57 -10.97 -9.67 4.71
N LEU A 58 -10.53 -8.40 4.77
CA LEU A 58 -10.22 -7.62 3.57
C LEU A 58 -9.04 -8.24 2.81
N ALA A 59 -7.98 -8.61 3.56
CA ALA A 59 -6.80 -9.26 3.02
C ALA A 59 -7.13 -10.60 2.34
N LEU A 60 -7.99 -11.42 2.94
CA LEU A 60 -8.45 -12.68 2.38
C LEU A 60 -9.17 -12.48 1.04
N ALA A 61 -10.09 -11.52 0.97
CA ALA A 61 -10.82 -11.24 -0.26
C ALA A 61 -9.88 -10.79 -1.40
N ALA A 62 -8.89 -9.92 -1.09
CA ALA A 62 -7.88 -9.51 -2.07
C ALA A 62 -6.98 -10.68 -2.51
N ALA A 63 -6.60 -11.56 -1.56
CA ALA A 63 -5.80 -12.75 -1.84
C ALA A 63 -6.53 -13.76 -2.74
N GLN A 64 -7.81 -14.00 -2.48
CA GLN A 64 -8.67 -14.85 -3.32
C GLN A 64 -8.77 -14.30 -4.75
N ALA A 65 -8.96 -12.98 -4.89
CA ALA A 65 -8.96 -12.33 -6.19
C ALA A 65 -7.63 -12.47 -6.93
N ALA A 66 -6.48 -12.40 -6.22
CA ALA A 66 -5.16 -12.60 -6.81
C ALA A 66 -4.92 -14.05 -7.26
N LEU A 67 -5.39 -15.04 -6.49
CA LEU A 67 -5.34 -16.46 -6.89
C LEU A 67 -6.18 -16.72 -8.14
N ALA A 68 -7.38 -16.15 -8.19
CA ALA A 68 -8.26 -16.26 -9.36
C ALA A 68 -7.63 -15.65 -10.62
N ASP A 69 -7.00 -14.47 -10.51
CA ASP A 69 -6.30 -13.82 -11.62
C ASP A 69 -5.06 -14.63 -12.09
N ALA A 70 -4.36 -15.30 -11.16
CA ALA A 70 -3.23 -16.16 -11.44
C ALA A 70 -3.63 -17.56 -11.97
N ASN A 71 -4.91 -17.93 -11.89
CA ASN A 71 -5.37 -19.31 -12.04
C ASN A 71 -4.54 -20.31 -11.20
N MET A 72 -4.35 -19.97 -9.90
CA MET A 72 -3.49 -20.67 -8.96
C MET A 72 -4.29 -21.17 -7.77
N ALA A 73 -4.02 -22.39 -7.31
CA ALA A 73 -4.61 -22.95 -6.10
C ALA A 73 -3.92 -22.39 -4.84
N ALA A 74 -4.65 -22.29 -3.74
CA ALA A 74 -4.12 -21.72 -2.49
C ALA A 74 -2.97 -22.55 -1.89
N ASP A 75 -2.99 -23.86 -2.05
CA ASP A 75 -1.93 -24.76 -1.56
C ASP A 75 -0.62 -24.70 -2.35
N GLU A 76 -0.60 -23.96 -3.48
CA GLU A 76 0.60 -23.64 -4.22
C GLU A 76 1.39 -22.45 -3.62
N ILE A 77 0.79 -21.66 -2.72
CA ILE A 77 1.46 -20.56 -2.05
C ILE A 77 2.41 -21.11 -0.98
N ASP A 78 3.66 -20.69 -1.05
CA ASP A 78 4.71 -21.11 -0.11
C ASP A 78 4.89 -20.10 1.06
N LEU A 79 4.56 -18.81 0.81
CA LEU A 79 4.69 -17.74 1.81
C LEU A 79 3.62 -16.67 1.63
N VAL A 80 3.04 -16.21 2.74
CA VAL A 80 2.13 -15.06 2.79
C VAL A 80 2.79 -13.92 3.55
N LEU A 81 2.97 -12.76 2.92
CA LEU A 81 3.45 -11.52 3.52
C LEU A 81 2.30 -10.52 3.58
N CYS A 82 1.93 -10.08 4.78
CA CYS A 82 0.90 -9.07 4.96
C CYS A 82 1.50 -7.76 5.45
N ALA A 83 1.48 -6.73 4.62
CA ALA A 83 1.88 -5.39 5.01
C ALA A 83 0.67 -4.68 5.63
N THR A 84 0.74 -4.43 6.93
CA THR A 84 -0.33 -3.78 7.70
C THR A 84 0.20 -3.12 8.97
N VAL A 85 -0.46 -2.04 9.41
CA VAL A 85 -0.30 -1.42 10.73
C VAL A 85 -1.61 -1.48 11.53
N THR A 86 -2.65 -2.06 10.95
CA THR A 86 -3.99 -2.23 11.53
C THR A 86 -4.39 -3.71 11.59
N GLY A 87 -3.42 -4.61 11.83
CA GLY A 87 -3.69 -6.03 12.00
C GLY A 87 -4.80 -6.29 13.02
N ASP A 88 -5.48 -7.42 12.89
CA ASP A 88 -6.61 -7.79 13.78
C ASP A 88 -6.22 -7.74 15.27
N GLN A 89 -4.97 -8.02 15.56
CA GLN A 89 -4.36 -8.02 16.89
C GLN A 89 -2.83 -7.96 16.79
N PRO A 90 -2.11 -7.64 17.88
CA PRO A 90 -0.64 -7.57 17.86
C PRO A 90 0.04 -8.89 17.48
N PHE A 91 -0.52 -10.01 17.88
CA PHE A 91 -0.13 -11.39 17.51
C PHE A 91 -1.29 -12.37 17.80
N PRO A 92 -1.40 -13.51 17.07
CA PRO A 92 -0.58 -13.91 15.93
C PRO A 92 -0.71 -12.95 14.74
N ALA A 93 0.22 -13.08 13.76
CA ALA A 93 0.22 -12.26 12.55
C ALA A 93 -1.06 -12.41 11.73
N THR A 94 -1.50 -11.33 11.08
CA THR A 94 -2.62 -11.31 10.13
C THR A 94 -2.38 -12.28 8.98
N ALA A 95 -1.14 -12.38 8.48
CA ALA A 95 -0.75 -13.34 7.45
C ALA A 95 -1.06 -14.79 7.83
N CYS A 96 -0.90 -15.17 9.10
CA CYS A 96 -1.23 -16.53 9.57
C CYS A 96 -2.72 -16.81 9.47
N ARG A 97 -3.55 -15.84 9.83
CA ARG A 97 -5.00 -15.95 9.72
C ARG A 97 -5.45 -16.05 8.27
N VAL A 98 -4.92 -15.16 7.43
CA VAL A 98 -5.22 -15.15 5.99
C VAL A 98 -4.79 -16.47 5.34
N GLY A 99 -3.58 -16.97 5.64
CA GLY A 99 -3.09 -18.24 5.10
C GLY A 99 -4.00 -19.42 5.47
N HIS A 100 -4.48 -19.48 6.73
CA HIS A 100 -5.42 -20.49 7.19
C HIS A 100 -6.76 -20.40 6.44
N ASP A 101 -7.39 -19.23 6.43
CA ASP A 101 -8.71 -19.03 5.83
C ASP A 101 -8.70 -19.18 4.29
N LEU A 102 -7.55 -18.89 3.65
CA LEU A 102 -7.31 -19.09 2.23
C LEU A 102 -7.15 -20.58 1.85
N GLY A 103 -6.77 -21.42 2.79
CA GLY A 103 -6.42 -22.82 2.54
C GLY A 103 -4.96 -23.03 2.11
N ALA A 104 -4.08 -22.07 2.34
CA ALA A 104 -2.65 -22.16 2.06
C ALA A 104 -1.93 -22.96 3.16
N THR A 105 -2.28 -24.24 3.31
CA THR A 105 -1.96 -25.09 4.48
C THR A 105 -0.46 -25.36 4.66
N ARG A 106 0.37 -25.12 3.64
CA ARG A 106 1.82 -25.31 3.68
C ARG A 106 2.59 -24.01 3.72
N ALA A 107 1.91 -22.87 3.60
CA ALA A 107 2.55 -21.57 3.59
C ALA A 107 3.07 -21.16 4.96
N GLY A 108 4.27 -20.59 4.99
CA GLY A 108 4.68 -19.71 6.08
C GLY A 108 4.00 -18.35 5.98
N GLY A 109 4.04 -17.54 7.05
CA GLY A 109 3.49 -16.20 6.97
C GLY A 109 3.93 -15.28 8.10
N PHE A 110 4.08 -13.98 7.80
CA PHE A 110 4.36 -12.93 8.78
C PHE A 110 3.90 -11.56 8.27
N ASP A 111 3.67 -10.65 9.23
CA ASP A 111 3.29 -9.27 8.92
C ASP A 111 4.51 -8.36 8.80
N ILE A 112 4.37 -7.28 8.02
CA ILE A 112 5.40 -6.26 7.82
C ILE A 112 4.82 -4.90 8.20
N ALA A 113 5.38 -4.30 9.24
CA ALA A 113 5.00 -2.98 9.73
C ALA A 113 5.92 -1.89 9.14
N ALA A 114 5.66 -1.47 7.90
CA ALA A 114 6.34 -0.36 7.23
C ALA A 114 5.35 0.71 6.71
N ALA A 115 4.21 0.82 7.37
CA ALA A 115 3.12 1.75 7.06
C ALA A 115 2.81 1.80 5.56
N CYS A 116 2.64 3.00 4.99
CA CYS A 116 2.26 3.17 3.59
C CYS A 116 3.29 2.61 2.57
N SER A 117 4.55 2.37 2.96
CA SER A 117 5.56 1.71 2.14
C SER A 117 5.56 0.18 2.28
N GLY A 118 4.70 -0.37 3.14
CA GLY A 118 4.69 -1.78 3.52
C GLY A 118 4.57 -2.73 2.33
N PHE A 119 3.68 -2.48 1.38
CA PHE A 119 3.54 -3.31 0.19
C PHE A 119 4.82 -3.33 -0.67
N VAL A 120 5.47 -2.19 -0.86
CA VAL A 120 6.72 -2.08 -1.61
C VAL A 120 7.84 -2.85 -0.91
N PHE A 121 7.95 -2.75 0.41
CA PHE A 121 8.93 -3.50 1.21
C PHE A 121 8.68 -4.99 1.14
N ALA A 122 7.43 -5.43 1.30
CA ALA A 122 7.03 -6.83 1.17
C ALA A 122 7.32 -7.38 -0.24
N SER A 123 7.10 -6.58 -1.28
CA SER A 123 7.41 -6.93 -2.67
C SER A 123 8.89 -7.16 -2.92
N GLN A 124 9.76 -6.33 -2.31
CA GLN A 124 11.22 -6.53 -2.36
C GLN A 124 11.64 -7.85 -1.70
N ILE A 125 11.07 -8.15 -0.53
CA ILE A 125 11.30 -9.40 0.19
C ILE A 125 10.84 -10.60 -0.64
N ALA A 126 9.63 -10.53 -1.20
CA ALA A 126 9.06 -11.58 -2.04
C ALA A 126 9.92 -11.86 -3.27
N ALA A 127 10.33 -10.79 -3.98
CA ALA A 127 11.22 -10.92 -5.13
C ALA A 127 12.56 -11.58 -4.75
N GLY A 128 13.18 -11.18 -3.64
CA GLY A 128 14.42 -11.78 -3.15
C GLY A 128 14.28 -13.27 -2.82
N PHE A 129 13.19 -13.68 -2.20
CA PHE A 129 12.91 -15.08 -1.90
C PHE A 129 12.69 -15.93 -3.16
N VAL A 130 11.96 -15.42 -4.15
CA VAL A 130 11.78 -16.12 -5.42
C VAL A 130 13.09 -16.15 -6.21
N GLN A 131 13.83 -15.05 -6.29
CA GLN A 131 15.13 -14.97 -6.98
C GLN A 131 16.15 -15.96 -6.42
N SER A 132 16.16 -16.17 -5.10
CA SER A 132 17.07 -17.13 -4.44
C SER A 132 16.60 -18.59 -4.57
N GLY A 133 15.39 -18.84 -5.02
CA GLY A 133 14.78 -20.17 -5.08
C GLY A 133 14.33 -20.71 -3.71
N GLN A 134 14.35 -19.88 -2.64
CA GLN A 134 13.91 -20.30 -1.30
C GLN A 134 12.40 -20.57 -1.26
N PHE A 135 11.61 -19.75 -1.94
CA PHE A 135 10.17 -19.94 -2.14
C PHE A 135 9.85 -19.79 -3.63
N ARG A 136 8.85 -20.54 -4.12
CA ARG A 136 8.43 -20.49 -5.52
C ARG A 136 7.33 -19.48 -5.75
N ASN A 137 6.35 -19.43 -4.84
CA ASN A 137 5.19 -18.58 -4.94
C ASN A 137 4.99 -17.82 -3.63
N VAL A 138 5.15 -16.50 -3.69
CA VAL A 138 5.01 -15.61 -2.53
C VAL A 138 3.84 -14.67 -2.75
N MET A 139 2.85 -14.73 -1.88
CA MET A 139 1.73 -13.80 -1.86
C MET A 139 2.10 -12.58 -1.02
N VAL A 140 1.99 -11.41 -1.61
CA VAL A 140 2.17 -10.11 -0.94
C VAL A 140 0.83 -9.41 -0.86
N ILE A 141 0.43 -9.04 0.35
CA ILE A 141 -0.84 -8.35 0.62
C ILE A 141 -0.53 -7.02 1.30
N GLY A 142 -1.17 -5.96 0.88
CA GLY A 142 -1.29 -4.71 1.63
C GLY A 142 -2.73 -4.57 2.08
N ALA A 143 -3.00 -4.49 3.39
CA ALA A 143 -4.36 -4.45 3.91
C ALA A 143 -4.46 -3.56 5.15
N GLU A 144 -5.50 -2.73 5.21
CA GLU A 144 -5.69 -1.79 6.31
C GLU A 144 -7.18 -1.54 6.62
N VAL A 145 -7.48 -1.40 7.90
CA VAL A 145 -8.73 -0.84 8.42
C VAL A 145 -8.37 0.39 9.27
N LEU A 146 -7.97 1.47 8.57
CA LEU A 146 -7.50 2.70 9.20
C LEU A 146 -8.61 3.48 9.89
N SER A 147 -9.86 3.32 9.44
CA SER A 147 -11.03 3.96 10.02
C SER A 147 -11.18 3.73 11.54
N ARG A 148 -10.61 2.63 12.06
CA ARG A 148 -10.66 2.27 13.48
C ARG A 148 -9.61 2.95 14.35
N ILE A 149 -8.59 3.56 13.74
CA ILE A 149 -7.53 4.28 14.45
C ILE A 149 -7.54 5.78 14.15
N LEU A 150 -8.58 6.26 13.46
CA LEU A 150 -8.78 7.70 13.20
C LEU A 150 -9.54 8.38 14.33
N ASP A 151 -9.09 9.57 14.64
CA ASP A 151 -9.79 10.49 15.51
C ASP A 151 -10.76 11.36 14.71
N TYR A 152 -12.04 11.04 14.72
CA TYR A 152 -13.05 11.81 13.99
C TYR A 152 -13.34 13.20 14.56
N GLU A 153 -12.64 13.61 15.63
CA GLU A 153 -12.58 14.99 16.08
C GLU A 153 -11.40 15.77 15.48
N ASP A 154 -10.42 15.07 14.87
CA ASP A 154 -9.27 15.68 14.19
C ASP A 154 -9.46 15.69 12.66
N ARG A 155 -9.95 16.82 12.12
CA ARG A 155 -10.15 16.98 10.68
C ARG A 155 -8.87 16.86 9.83
N ASN A 156 -7.68 16.97 10.44
CA ASN A 156 -6.43 16.86 9.69
C ASN A 156 -6.11 15.41 9.32
N THR A 157 -6.70 14.45 10.00
CA THR A 157 -6.49 13.02 9.78
C THR A 157 -7.73 12.32 9.25
N CYS A 158 -8.90 12.52 9.84
CA CYS A 158 -10.11 11.74 9.52
C CYS A 158 -10.61 11.92 8.07
N VAL A 159 -10.28 13.03 7.42
CA VAL A 159 -10.67 13.31 6.03
C VAL A 159 -9.79 12.59 4.99
N LEU A 160 -8.67 11.98 5.40
CA LEU A 160 -7.66 11.46 4.46
C LEU A 160 -7.80 9.97 4.19
N PHE A 161 -8.01 9.18 5.25
CA PHE A 161 -7.77 7.74 5.22
C PHE A 161 -9.05 6.95 4.94
N GLY A 162 -8.86 5.79 4.29
CA GLY A 162 -9.89 4.81 4.04
C GLY A 162 -9.37 3.39 4.23
N ASP A 163 -10.26 2.41 4.08
CA ASP A 163 -10.02 0.99 4.30
C ASP A 163 -9.95 0.24 2.97
N GLY A 164 -9.16 -0.83 2.94
CA GLY A 164 -9.07 -1.68 1.76
C GLY A 164 -7.90 -2.66 1.81
N ALA A 165 -7.83 -3.53 0.82
CA ALA A 165 -6.76 -4.49 0.63
C ALA A 165 -6.44 -4.68 -0.86
N GLY A 166 -5.17 -4.97 -1.14
CA GLY A 166 -4.73 -5.42 -2.44
C GLY A 166 -3.65 -6.49 -2.31
N ALA A 167 -3.53 -7.35 -3.30
CA ALA A 167 -2.59 -8.46 -3.28
C ALA A 167 -1.90 -8.67 -4.62
N ALA A 168 -0.67 -9.20 -4.58
CA ALA A 168 0.08 -9.65 -5.74
C ALA A 168 0.78 -10.98 -5.45
N ILE A 169 0.87 -11.87 -6.45
CA ILE A 169 1.58 -13.14 -6.34
C ILE A 169 2.87 -13.05 -7.15
N TYR A 170 3.99 -13.12 -6.45
CA TYR A 170 5.33 -13.18 -7.03
C TYR A 170 5.75 -14.62 -7.24
N THR A 171 6.23 -14.94 -8.46
CA THR A 171 6.72 -16.27 -8.84
C THR A 171 7.80 -16.12 -9.91
N SER A 172 8.33 -17.24 -10.44
CA SER A 172 9.25 -17.15 -11.57
C SER A 172 8.61 -16.44 -12.77
N LEU A 173 9.38 -15.66 -13.52
CA LEU A 173 8.88 -14.94 -14.69
C LEU A 173 8.31 -15.89 -15.74
N GLU A 174 8.91 -17.10 -15.89
CA GLU A 174 8.40 -18.15 -16.79
C GLU A 174 6.97 -18.53 -16.44
N ARG A 175 6.66 -18.71 -15.15
CA ARG A 175 5.31 -19.03 -14.69
C ARG A 175 4.36 -17.83 -14.74
N ALA A 176 4.85 -16.66 -14.38
CA ALA A 176 4.05 -15.44 -14.34
C ALA A 176 3.63 -14.96 -15.73
N GLY A 177 4.51 -15.07 -16.70
CA GLY A 177 4.31 -14.62 -18.09
C GLY A 177 4.24 -13.10 -18.26
N ARG A 178 4.35 -12.32 -17.18
CA ARG A 178 4.22 -10.84 -17.15
C ARG A 178 4.88 -10.22 -15.94
N GLY A 179 5.09 -8.90 -16.00
CA GLY A 179 5.49 -8.10 -14.85
C GLY A 179 6.87 -8.46 -14.33
N GLU A 180 7.88 -8.54 -15.23
CA GLU A 180 9.26 -8.83 -14.85
C GLU A 180 9.79 -7.85 -13.81
N TYR A 181 10.19 -8.35 -12.65
CA TYR A 181 10.80 -7.57 -11.59
C TYR A 181 12.23 -7.18 -11.98
N LEU A 182 12.47 -5.89 -12.17
CA LEU A 182 13.78 -5.33 -12.52
C LEU A 182 14.61 -4.90 -11.31
N GLY A 183 13.94 -4.67 -10.17
CA GLY A 183 14.59 -4.21 -8.95
C GLY A 183 13.76 -3.20 -8.18
N GLY A 184 14.42 -2.55 -7.22
CA GLY A 184 13.79 -1.52 -6.41
C GLY A 184 14.73 -1.02 -5.32
N SER A 185 14.18 -0.28 -4.37
CA SER A 185 14.92 0.20 -3.20
C SER A 185 14.01 0.26 -1.98
N VAL A 186 14.62 0.14 -0.81
CA VAL A 186 14.03 0.44 0.49
C VAL A 186 14.99 1.33 1.26
N SER A 187 14.45 2.32 1.97
CA SER A 187 15.23 3.27 2.76
C SER A 187 14.42 3.73 3.96
N MET A 188 15.09 4.26 4.96
CA MET A 188 14.42 4.86 6.13
C MET A 188 15.24 6.01 6.69
N GLU A 189 14.54 6.91 7.39
CA GLU A 189 15.10 7.97 8.23
C GLU A 189 14.44 7.88 9.60
N GLY A 190 15.14 7.29 10.57
CA GLY A 190 14.68 7.18 11.94
C GLY A 190 14.63 8.54 12.65
N GLY A 191 13.95 8.60 13.81
CA GLY A 191 13.81 9.82 14.61
C GLY A 191 12.70 10.76 14.16
N ALA A 192 11.93 10.41 13.14
CA ALA A 192 10.80 11.17 12.64
C ALA A 192 9.44 10.62 13.12
N GLU A 193 9.43 9.74 14.11
CA GLU A 193 8.20 9.09 14.62
C GLU A 193 7.10 10.07 15.06
N ALA A 194 7.48 11.26 15.53
CA ALA A 194 6.50 12.29 15.92
C ALA A 194 5.75 12.92 14.72
N ILE A 195 6.17 12.64 13.47
CA ILE A 195 5.56 13.22 12.27
C ILE A 195 4.28 12.48 11.88
N LEU A 196 4.29 11.15 11.99
CA LEU A 196 3.15 10.28 11.70
C LEU A 196 3.27 9.01 12.53
N ALA A 197 2.40 8.81 13.50
CA ALA A 197 2.41 7.67 14.41
C ALA A 197 1.06 7.41 15.06
N GLN A 198 0.86 6.19 15.55
CA GLN A 198 -0.11 5.84 16.58
C GLN A 198 0.67 5.63 17.90
N PRO A 199 0.62 6.57 18.85
CA PRO A 199 1.52 6.53 20.02
C PRO A 199 1.20 5.42 21.01
N GLY A 200 -0.07 5.06 21.15
CA GLY A 200 -0.55 4.09 22.15
C GLY A 200 -0.71 2.67 21.63
N GLY A 201 -0.78 1.72 22.55
CA GLY A 201 -0.98 0.29 22.27
C GLY A 201 0.31 -0.53 22.17
N GLY A 202 1.47 0.12 22.10
CA GLY A 202 2.78 -0.53 22.11
C GLY A 202 3.44 -0.57 23.48
N SER A 203 4.67 -1.05 23.55
CA SER A 203 5.45 -1.19 24.79
C SER A 203 5.83 0.15 25.44
N ARG A 204 5.90 1.24 24.67
CA ARG A 204 6.18 2.59 25.18
C ARG A 204 4.98 3.18 25.93
N HIS A 205 3.78 2.98 25.39
CA HIS A 205 2.51 3.42 25.97
C HIS A 205 1.51 2.26 25.92
N PRO A 206 1.59 1.31 26.86
CA PRO A 206 0.64 0.20 26.92
C PRO A 206 -0.78 0.68 27.09
N ALA A 207 -1.75 -0.14 26.68
CA ALA A 207 -3.16 0.18 26.84
C ALA A 207 -3.49 0.38 28.33
N SER A 208 -4.04 1.54 28.68
CA SER A 208 -4.44 1.93 30.03
C SER A 208 -5.55 2.97 29.94
N LYS A 209 -6.22 3.27 31.07
CA LYS A 209 -7.20 4.36 31.13
C LYS A 209 -6.57 5.69 30.70
N ASP A 210 -5.37 5.98 31.21
CA ASP A 210 -4.66 7.21 30.88
C ASP A 210 -4.31 7.32 29.40
N SER A 211 -3.90 6.21 28.75
CA SER A 211 -3.58 6.22 27.32
C SER A 211 -4.83 6.43 26.45
N ILE A 212 -6.00 5.98 26.91
CA ILE A 212 -7.28 6.21 26.25
C ILE A 212 -7.74 7.66 26.44
N GLU A 213 -7.68 8.18 27.66
CA GLU A 213 -8.02 9.58 27.98
C GLU A 213 -7.15 10.58 27.20
N GLN A 214 -5.85 10.27 27.04
CA GLN A 214 -4.93 11.03 26.21
C GLN A 214 -5.09 10.79 24.71
N ARG A 215 -6.03 9.95 24.31
CA ARG A 215 -6.33 9.62 22.89
C ARG A 215 -5.10 9.09 22.13
N LEU A 216 -4.18 8.38 22.80
CA LEU A 216 -2.95 7.85 22.19
C LEU A 216 -3.20 6.67 21.24
N HIS A 217 -4.37 6.05 21.30
CA HIS A 217 -4.80 4.97 20.41
C HIS A 217 -5.19 5.47 19.01
N PHE A 218 -5.28 6.79 18.82
CA PHE A 218 -5.53 7.37 17.50
C PHE A 218 -4.23 7.80 16.81
N MET A 219 -4.27 7.76 15.48
CA MET A 219 -3.20 8.26 14.63
C MET A 219 -3.02 9.76 14.81
N LYS A 220 -1.76 10.22 14.88
CA LYS A 220 -1.37 11.64 14.92
C LYS A 220 -0.47 11.96 13.73
N MET A 221 -0.68 13.12 13.11
CA MET A 221 0.05 13.51 11.89
C MET A 221 0.43 14.98 11.87
N GLY A 222 1.71 15.26 11.56
CA GLY A 222 2.25 16.61 11.30
C GLY A 222 2.23 16.95 9.80
N GLY A 223 1.08 17.27 9.24
CA GLY A 223 0.82 17.33 7.79
C GLY A 223 1.82 18.11 6.94
N THR A 224 2.29 19.30 7.38
CA THR A 224 3.25 20.11 6.59
C THR A 224 4.61 19.43 6.43
N ARG A 225 5.09 18.72 7.46
CA ARG A 225 6.37 17.99 7.38
C ARG A 225 6.23 16.77 6.48
N VAL A 226 5.13 16.04 6.59
CA VAL A 226 4.81 14.91 5.71
C VAL A 226 4.80 15.36 4.25
N PHE A 227 4.12 16.47 3.93
CA PHE A 227 4.03 16.98 2.56
C PHE A 227 5.40 17.25 1.93
N ARG A 228 6.27 18.01 2.60
CA ARG A 228 7.61 18.35 2.08
C ARG A 228 8.48 17.12 1.86
N PHE A 229 8.48 16.21 2.83
CA PHE A 229 9.20 14.96 2.74
C PHE A 229 8.71 14.12 1.56
N ALA A 230 7.40 13.97 1.44
CA ALA A 230 6.74 13.17 0.43
C ALA A 230 7.05 13.63 -1.00
N VAL A 231 6.93 14.92 -1.29
CA VAL A 231 7.25 15.49 -2.62
C VAL A 231 8.70 15.22 -2.99
N ARG A 232 9.64 15.51 -2.06
CA ARG A 232 11.07 15.28 -2.30
C ARG A 232 11.38 13.82 -2.61
N VAL A 233 10.94 12.92 -1.74
CA VAL A 233 11.24 11.49 -1.86
C VAL A 233 10.60 10.89 -3.10
N PHE A 234 9.35 11.24 -3.39
CA PHE A 234 8.70 10.75 -4.60
C PHE A 234 9.44 11.21 -5.86
N ALA A 235 9.79 12.50 -5.95
CA ALA A 235 10.54 13.02 -7.08
C ALA A 235 11.91 12.34 -7.22
N GLU A 236 12.65 12.13 -6.12
CA GLU A 236 13.93 11.41 -6.12
C GLU A 236 13.81 9.98 -6.65
N LEU A 237 12.78 9.24 -6.21
CA LEU A 237 12.53 7.85 -6.65
C LEU A 237 12.21 7.80 -8.15
N VAL A 238 11.37 8.70 -8.64
CA VAL A 238 11.01 8.77 -10.07
C VAL A 238 12.21 9.22 -10.90
N GLN A 239 12.93 10.27 -10.48
CA GLN A 239 14.09 10.80 -11.19
C GLN A 239 15.18 9.72 -11.37
N LYS A 240 15.44 8.92 -10.34
CA LYS A 240 16.39 7.80 -10.41
C LYS A 240 16.05 6.81 -11.52
N VAL A 241 14.77 6.49 -11.72
CA VAL A 241 14.33 5.60 -12.79
C VAL A 241 14.43 6.28 -14.15
N VAL A 242 14.07 7.57 -14.25
CA VAL A 242 14.24 8.38 -15.47
C VAL A 242 15.70 8.43 -15.89
N ASP A 243 16.63 8.67 -14.96
CA ASP A 243 18.07 8.75 -15.24
C ASP A 243 18.65 7.42 -15.70
N THR A 244 18.10 6.30 -15.20
CA THR A 244 18.61 4.96 -15.49
C THR A 244 18.07 4.39 -16.81
N TYR A 245 16.77 4.60 -17.09
CA TYR A 245 16.08 3.95 -18.19
C TYR A 245 15.57 4.90 -19.27
N GLY A 246 15.50 6.19 -19.00
CA GLY A 246 14.89 7.19 -19.86
C GLY A 246 13.38 7.34 -19.65
N ARG A 247 12.88 8.58 -19.89
CA ARG A 247 11.45 8.93 -19.70
C ARG A 247 10.52 8.08 -20.58
N ASP A 248 10.91 7.84 -21.83
CA ASP A 248 10.09 7.16 -22.81
C ASP A 248 9.88 5.66 -22.49
N GLN A 249 10.66 5.11 -21.57
CA GLN A 249 10.47 3.74 -21.10
C GLN A 249 9.36 3.62 -20.06
N ILE A 250 9.00 4.69 -19.37
CA ILE A 250 7.96 4.68 -18.33
C ILE A 250 6.59 4.62 -19.00
N GLY A 251 5.85 3.53 -18.80
CA GLY A 251 4.48 3.38 -19.25
C GLY A 251 3.48 3.93 -18.23
N VAL A 252 3.68 3.59 -16.95
CA VAL A 252 2.81 4.07 -15.86
C VAL A 252 3.57 4.14 -14.54
N ILE A 253 3.27 5.16 -13.75
CA ILE A 253 3.67 5.28 -12.35
C ILE A 253 2.43 4.98 -11.50
N VAL A 254 2.52 4.00 -10.62
CA VAL A 254 1.46 3.60 -9.68
C VAL A 254 1.91 3.97 -8.26
N PRO A 255 1.77 5.24 -7.85
CA PRO A 255 2.29 5.71 -6.59
C PRO A 255 1.40 5.30 -5.41
N HIS A 256 1.98 5.34 -4.20
CA HIS A 256 1.18 5.43 -3.00
C HIS A 256 0.19 6.59 -3.10
N GLN A 257 -1.09 6.32 -2.89
CA GLN A 257 -2.19 7.26 -3.00
C GLN A 257 -2.34 8.05 -1.69
N VAL A 258 -1.45 9.01 -1.47
CA VAL A 258 -1.38 9.76 -0.20
C VAL A 258 -2.17 11.06 -0.25
N ASN A 259 -2.01 11.81 -1.32
CA ASN A 259 -2.60 13.12 -1.57
C ASN A 259 -2.29 13.52 -3.03
N GLN A 260 -3.29 13.87 -3.79
CA GLN A 260 -3.12 14.20 -5.22
C GLN A 260 -2.12 15.32 -5.44
N ARG A 261 -2.13 16.37 -4.60
CA ARG A 261 -1.20 17.50 -4.71
C ARG A 261 0.27 17.12 -4.49
N ILE A 262 0.54 16.09 -3.68
CA ILE A 262 1.90 15.57 -3.50
C ILE A 262 2.37 14.92 -4.79
N ILE A 263 1.50 14.11 -5.41
CA ILE A 263 1.82 13.42 -6.67
C ILE A 263 2.03 14.45 -7.77
N GLU A 264 1.13 15.43 -7.91
CA GLU A 264 1.24 16.53 -8.88
C GLU A 264 2.55 17.30 -8.72
N ALA A 265 2.87 17.74 -7.51
CA ALA A 265 4.10 18.51 -7.24
C ALA A 265 5.37 17.70 -7.52
N ALA A 266 5.37 16.40 -7.25
CA ALA A 266 6.51 15.54 -7.53
C ALA A 266 6.66 15.25 -9.03
N MET A 267 5.55 15.01 -9.75
CA MET A 267 5.56 14.83 -11.21
C MET A 267 6.05 16.09 -11.93
N ASP A 268 5.58 17.27 -11.49
CA ASP A 268 6.02 18.57 -12.01
C ASP A 268 7.53 18.80 -11.77
N GLN A 269 8.02 18.48 -10.58
CA GLN A 269 9.45 18.59 -10.24
C GLN A 269 10.34 17.73 -11.15
N VAL A 270 9.89 16.56 -11.56
CA VAL A 270 10.62 15.67 -12.49
C VAL A 270 10.35 16.06 -13.96
N GLY A 271 9.38 16.90 -14.22
CA GLY A 271 8.94 17.29 -15.57
C GLY A 271 8.28 16.17 -16.34
N LEU A 272 7.53 15.30 -15.65
CA LEU A 272 6.72 14.25 -16.26
C LEU A 272 5.24 14.65 -16.28
N PRO A 273 4.50 14.27 -17.34
CA PRO A 273 3.08 14.58 -17.45
C PRO A 273 2.26 13.73 -16.45
N MET A 274 1.22 14.34 -15.89
CA MET A 274 0.36 13.70 -14.87
C MET A 274 -0.39 12.46 -15.36
N ASP A 275 -0.62 12.33 -16.64
CA ASP A 275 -1.27 11.16 -17.23
C ASP A 275 -0.43 9.87 -17.11
N LEU A 276 0.88 9.98 -16.87
CA LEU A 276 1.71 8.82 -16.51
C LEU A 276 1.43 8.31 -15.09
N ALA A 277 0.89 9.12 -14.18
CA ALA A 277 0.53 8.68 -12.83
C ALA A 277 -0.88 8.12 -12.82
N PHE A 278 -1.04 6.89 -12.32
CA PHE A 278 -2.36 6.32 -12.08
C PHE A 278 -2.91 6.83 -10.75
N ILE A 279 -4.06 7.49 -10.77
CA ILE A 279 -4.69 8.11 -9.61
C ILE A 279 -6.07 7.48 -9.37
N ASN A 280 -6.33 7.09 -8.13
CA ASN A 280 -7.63 6.60 -7.65
C ASN A 280 -7.96 7.05 -6.22
N ILE A 281 -7.19 8.00 -5.70
CA ILE A 281 -7.36 8.55 -4.36
C ILE A 281 -8.71 9.24 -4.17
N ASP A 282 -9.30 9.76 -5.24
CA ASP A 282 -10.63 10.40 -5.26
C ASP A 282 -11.72 9.47 -4.74
N ARG A 283 -11.58 8.15 -4.96
CA ARG A 283 -12.57 7.11 -4.65
C ARG A 283 -12.27 6.31 -3.39
N TYR A 284 -11.01 6.28 -2.93
CA TYR A 284 -10.60 5.39 -1.83
C TYR A 284 -9.91 6.14 -0.69
N GLY A 285 -9.51 7.38 -0.91
CA GLY A 285 -8.64 8.08 0.04
C GLY A 285 -7.27 7.42 0.15
N ASN A 286 -6.59 7.67 1.24
CA ASN A 286 -5.32 7.03 1.57
C ASN A 286 -5.58 5.70 2.32
N THR A 287 -5.37 4.58 1.66
CA THR A 287 -5.49 3.23 2.25
C THR A 287 -4.14 2.65 2.69
N SER A 288 -3.15 3.51 2.98
CA SER A 288 -1.81 3.12 3.47
C SER A 288 -1.16 2.02 2.64
N ALA A 289 -0.78 0.88 3.23
CA ALA A 289 -0.13 -0.24 2.53
C ALA A 289 -1.00 -0.85 1.41
N ALA A 290 -2.32 -0.73 1.49
CA ALA A 290 -3.24 -1.24 0.47
C ALA A 290 -3.29 -0.37 -0.80
N SER A 291 -2.86 0.89 -0.73
CA SER A 291 -3.07 1.88 -1.80
C SER A 291 -2.37 1.49 -3.11
N VAL A 292 -1.11 1.07 -3.03
CA VAL A 292 -0.33 0.67 -4.23
C VAL A 292 -0.93 -0.57 -4.89
N PRO A 293 -1.20 -1.69 -4.20
CA PRO A 293 -1.74 -2.87 -4.87
C PRO A 293 -3.18 -2.69 -5.37
N ILE A 294 -4.02 -1.88 -4.71
CA ILE A 294 -5.34 -1.51 -5.24
C ILE A 294 -5.18 -0.72 -6.54
N ALA A 295 -4.33 0.31 -6.56
CA ALA A 295 -4.07 1.11 -7.75
C ALA A 295 -3.41 0.30 -8.87
N LEU A 296 -2.51 -0.64 -8.53
CA LEU A 296 -1.85 -1.54 -9.48
C LEU A 296 -2.87 -2.44 -10.20
N ARG A 297 -3.79 -3.04 -9.44
CA ARG A 297 -4.88 -3.85 -10.02
C ARG A 297 -5.77 -3.02 -10.93
N GLU A 298 -6.17 -1.83 -10.51
CA GLU A 298 -7.02 -0.96 -11.33
C GLU A 298 -6.30 -0.42 -12.57
N ALA A 299 -5.00 -0.09 -12.47
CA ALA A 299 -4.21 0.30 -13.63
C ALA A 299 -4.10 -0.85 -14.65
N TYR A 300 -3.97 -2.08 -14.17
CA TYR A 300 -4.01 -3.27 -15.03
C TYR A 300 -5.38 -3.44 -15.72
N ASP A 301 -6.47 -3.39 -14.96
CA ASP A 301 -7.83 -3.52 -15.49
C ASP A 301 -8.18 -2.41 -16.50
N ALA A 302 -7.62 -1.21 -16.31
CA ALA A 302 -7.78 -0.08 -17.21
C ALA A 302 -6.86 -0.13 -18.46
N GLY A 303 -6.05 -1.20 -18.63
CA GLY A 303 -5.14 -1.34 -19.75
C GLY A 303 -3.97 -0.34 -19.77
N ARG A 304 -3.63 0.25 -18.60
CA ARG A 304 -2.57 1.26 -18.46
C ARG A 304 -1.15 0.65 -18.45
N MET A 305 -1.05 -0.66 -18.36
CA MET A 305 0.24 -1.37 -18.33
C MET A 305 0.59 -1.87 -19.72
N GLU A 306 1.36 -1.08 -20.46
CA GLU A 306 1.78 -1.40 -21.82
C GLU A 306 2.91 -2.43 -21.83
N LYS A 307 2.81 -3.42 -22.74
CA LYS A 307 3.84 -4.45 -22.89
C LYS A 307 5.22 -3.86 -23.25
N GLY A 308 6.24 -4.27 -22.50
CA GLY A 308 7.61 -3.82 -22.64
C GLY A 308 7.92 -2.49 -21.94
N LYS A 309 6.94 -1.75 -21.47
CA LYS A 309 7.13 -0.50 -20.71
C LYS A 309 7.34 -0.76 -19.23
N LEU A 310 7.88 0.25 -18.56
CA LEU A 310 8.13 0.22 -17.13
C LEU A 310 6.87 0.60 -16.33
N VAL A 311 6.62 -0.17 -15.28
CA VAL A 311 5.64 0.12 -14.22
C VAL A 311 6.44 0.43 -12.96
N LEU A 312 6.35 1.67 -12.48
CA LEU A 312 7.06 2.15 -11.30
C LEU A 312 6.08 2.32 -10.14
N MET A 313 6.36 1.68 -9.01
CA MET A 313 5.55 1.75 -7.78
C MET A 313 6.33 2.44 -6.66
N PRO A 314 6.37 3.78 -6.61
CA PRO A 314 7.00 4.51 -5.51
C PRO A 314 6.04 4.61 -4.32
N ALA A 315 6.59 4.41 -3.10
CA ALA A 315 5.84 4.57 -1.87
C ALA A 315 6.71 5.19 -0.77
N PHE A 316 6.05 5.87 0.16
CA PHE A 316 6.66 6.41 1.38
C PHE A 316 5.61 6.40 2.49
N GLY A 317 6.05 6.37 3.73
CA GLY A 317 5.16 6.26 4.88
C GLY A 317 5.82 6.64 6.20
N ALA A 318 5.09 6.39 7.28
CA ALA A 318 5.59 6.59 8.64
C ALA A 318 6.89 5.82 8.87
N GLY A 319 7.76 6.41 9.68
CA GLY A 319 9.04 5.82 9.99
C GLY A 319 10.15 6.89 10.06
N MET A 320 10.45 7.80 9.13
CA MET A 320 9.94 7.76 7.74
C MET A 320 10.58 6.61 6.97
N ALA A 321 9.79 5.91 6.18
CA ALA A 321 10.26 4.82 5.35
C ALA A 321 9.79 5.02 3.91
N TRP A 322 10.63 4.67 2.92
CA TRP A 322 10.29 4.83 1.50
C TRP A 322 11.02 3.83 0.61
N GLY A 323 10.50 3.66 -0.58
CA GLY A 323 11.12 2.81 -1.58
C GLY A 323 10.30 2.75 -2.87
N HIS A 324 10.76 1.92 -3.78
CA HIS A 324 10.02 1.63 -5.00
C HIS A 324 10.23 0.18 -5.44
N VAL A 325 9.31 -0.28 -6.25
CA VAL A 325 9.45 -1.48 -7.08
C VAL A 325 9.35 -1.05 -8.53
N LEU A 326 10.20 -1.63 -9.37
CA LEU A 326 10.22 -1.42 -10.81
C LEU A 326 9.96 -2.73 -11.52
N LEU A 327 8.97 -2.74 -12.39
CA LEU A 327 8.63 -3.87 -13.24
C LEU A 327 8.78 -3.48 -14.72
N ARG A 328 9.04 -4.48 -15.56
CA ARG A 328 8.80 -4.41 -17.01
C ARG A 328 7.55 -5.23 -17.33
N TRP A 329 6.57 -4.58 -17.91
CA TRP A 329 5.26 -5.24 -18.12
C TRP A 329 5.14 -6.01 -19.43
#